data_320130b177adfd4a848d68a212becb89
#
_entry.id   320130b177adfd4a848d68a212becb89
#
_cell.length_a   1.000
_cell.length_b   1.000
_cell.length_c   1.000
_cell.angle_alpha   90.00
_cell.angle_beta   90.00
_cell.angle_gamma   90.00
#
_symmetry.space_group_name_H-M   'P 1'
#
loop_
_entity.id
_entity.type
_entity.pdbx_description
1 polymer ?
#
loop_
_entity_poly.entity_id
_entity_poly.type
_entity_poly.pdbx_seq_one_letter_code
_entity_poly.pdbx_strand_id
1 'polypeptide(L)'
;MAEKRREKRAGKLTRSKKKKQTTLYAAIAVGVIIIALSIFFVYSNDQAKERGKAFGKALEFIQDDLRKLTQSYDSKVSMFKQGDIDKEIFLEFAKKHEREMEKTILRYDNLQIPQQFNPAVELFKLSAEAEFEANKHVIEWIRTGDETALIRSDFLYEESLQYEQAALLEFNLVQRQTNP
;
A
#
# COMPACT_ATOMS: atom_id res chain seq x y z
N MET A 1 48.48 47.58 -48.20
CA MET A 1 47.30 46.70 -48.39
C MET A 1 47.49 45.26 -47.91
N ALA A 2 48.66 44.74 -47.75
CA ALA A 2 48.96 43.35 -47.33
C ALA A 2 48.77 43.12 -45.84
N GLU A 3 49.00 44.10 -44.99
CA GLU A 3 48.89 43.98 -43.50
C GLU A 3 47.43 43.81 -43.00
N LYS A 4 46.49 44.57 -43.56
CA LYS A 4 45.04 44.46 -43.26
C LYS A 4 44.43 43.09 -43.66
N ARG A 5 45.05 42.36 -44.61
CA ARG A 5 44.60 40.99 -44.94
C ARG A 5 45.13 39.93 -44.00
N ARG A 6 46.26 40.13 -43.32
CA ARG A 6 46.83 39.20 -42.32
C ARG A 6 46.04 39.27 -41.01
N GLU A 7 45.66 40.44 -40.55
CA GLU A 7 44.84 40.60 -39.33
C GLU A 7 43.43 39.99 -39.46
N LYS A 8 42.76 40.17 -40.63
CA LYS A 8 41.49 39.55 -40.89
C LYS A 8 41.52 38.01 -40.92
N ARG A 9 42.63 37.41 -41.34
CA ARG A 9 42.84 35.94 -41.36
C ARG A 9 43.13 35.40 -39.95
N ALA A 10 43.90 36.08 -39.15
CA ALA A 10 44.20 35.70 -37.79
C ALA A 10 42.94 35.77 -36.86
N GLY A 11 42.10 36.82 -37.00
CA GLY A 11 40.85 36.95 -36.27
C GLY A 11 39.80 35.91 -36.67
N LYS A 12 39.78 35.42 -37.90
CA LYS A 12 38.85 34.38 -38.35
C LYS A 12 39.23 32.97 -37.86
N LEU A 13 40.53 32.69 -37.74
CA LEU A 13 41.07 31.43 -37.22
C LEU A 13 40.85 31.26 -35.70
N THR A 14 41.00 32.33 -34.93
CA THR A 14 40.77 32.31 -33.49
C THR A 14 39.27 32.20 -33.14
N ARG A 15 38.39 32.83 -33.91
CA ARG A 15 36.92 32.75 -33.75
C ARG A 15 36.37 31.36 -34.10
N SER A 16 36.97 30.67 -35.09
CA SER A 16 36.62 29.29 -35.47
C SER A 16 37.03 28.26 -34.40
N LYS A 17 38.22 28.41 -33.80
CA LYS A 17 38.70 27.53 -32.72
C LYS A 17 37.86 27.67 -31.45
N LYS A 18 37.48 28.91 -31.05
CA LYS A 18 36.58 29.14 -29.90
C LYS A 18 35.20 28.53 -30.11
N LYS A 19 34.60 28.65 -31.29
CA LYS A 19 33.31 28.01 -31.61
C LYS A 19 33.36 26.49 -31.51
N LYS A 20 34.42 25.85 -32.02
CA LYS A 20 34.60 24.41 -31.96
C LYS A 20 34.76 23.90 -30.51
N GLN A 21 35.46 24.63 -29.66
CA GLN A 21 35.60 24.30 -28.23
C GLN A 21 34.28 24.43 -27.50
N THR A 22 33.52 25.51 -27.73
CA THR A 22 32.20 25.71 -27.09
C THR A 22 31.22 24.60 -27.47
N THR A 23 31.21 24.16 -28.72
CA THR A 23 30.37 23.06 -29.21
C THR A 23 30.79 21.72 -28.58
N LEU A 24 32.09 21.49 -28.38
CA LEU A 24 32.61 20.29 -27.75
C LEU A 24 32.19 20.24 -26.28
N TYR A 25 32.31 21.33 -25.52
CA TYR A 25 31.88 21.40 -24.14
C TYR A 25 30.35 21.23 -23.99
N ALA A 26 29.57 21.80 -24.89
CA ALA A 26 28.15 21.62 -24.95
C ALA A 26 27.75 20.14 -25.19
N ALA A 27 28.44 19.47 -26.13
CA ALA A 27 28.20 18.04 -26.40
C ALA A 27 28.57 17.15 -25.19
N ILE A 28 29.65 17.43 -24.47
CA ILE A 28 30.05 16.73 -23.25
C ILE A 28 29.02 16.96 -22.15
N ALA A 29 28.55 18.19 -21.96
CA ALA A 29 27.55 18.53 -20.96
C ALA A 29 26.23 17.77 -21.20
N VAL A 30 25.78 17.71 -22.48
CA VAL A 30 24.57 16.92 -22.84
C VAL A 30 24.79 15.43 -22.56
N GLY A 31 25.97 14.88 -22.91
CA GLY A 31 26.30 13.49 -22.61
C GLY A 31 26.26 13.15 -21.11
N VAL A 32 26.81 14.03 -20.27
CA VAL A 32 26.78 13.86 -18.81
C VAL A 32 25.35 13.91 -18.28
N ILE A 33 24.50 14.81 -18.79
CA ILE A 33 23.08 14.90 -18.39
C ILE A 33 22.34 13.62 -18.77
N ILE A 34 22.55 13.07 -19.96
CA ILE A 34 21.89 11.83 -20.39
C ILE A 34 22.30 10.66 -19.50
N ILE A 35 23.59 10.53 -19.16
CA ILE A 35 24.09 9.49 -18.27
C ILE A 35 23.47 9.65 -16.86
N ALA A 36 23.44 10.86 -16.32
CA ALA A 36 22.87 11.15 -15.01
C ALA A 36 21.36 10.82 -14.96
N LEU A 37 20.61 11.17 -15.99
CA LEU A 37 19.20 10.82 -16.12
C LEU A 37 18.99 9.31 -16.22
N SER A 38 19.83 8.60 -16.96
CA SER A 38 19.75 7.13 -17.09
C SER A 38 19.99 6.44 -15.74
N ILE A 39 21.01 6.86 -15.01
CA ILE A 39 21.30 6.33 -13.65
C ILE A 39 20.15 6.64 -12.70
N PHE A 40 19.61 7.86 -12.73
CA PHE A 40 18.48 8.25 -11.90
C PHE A 40 17.23 7.42 -12.20
N PHE A 41 16.95 7.13 -13.48
CA PHE A 41 15.79 6.31 -13.90
C PHE A 41 15.91 4.85 -13.40
N VAL A 42 17.09 4.24 -13.55
CA VAL A 42 17.35 2.86 -13.09
C VAL A 42 17.22 2.78 -11.55
N TYR A 43 17.86 3.72 -10.85
CA TYR A 43 17.81 3.77 -9.38
C TYR A 43 16.39 4.01 -8.83
N SER A 44 15.64 4.92 -9.47
CA SER A 44 14.24 5.21 -9.10
C SER A 44 13.32 4.00 -9.32
N ASN A 45 13.53 3.25 -10.40
CA ASN A 45 12.74 2.06 -10.71
C ASN A 45 13.03 0.90 -9.72
N ASP A 46 14.29 0.69 -9.35
CA ASP A 46 14.67 -0.33 -8.37
C ASP A 46 14.12 0.00 -6.96
N GLN A 47 14.18 1.25 -6.55
CA GLN A 47 13.54 1.69 -5.29
C GLN A 47 12.02 1.51 -5.31
N ALA A 48 11.36 1.78 -6.44
CA ALA A 48 9.93 1.58 -6.56
C ALA A 48 9.54 0.10 -6.42
N LYS A 49 10.33 -0.81 -7.02
CA LYS A 49 10.15 -2.26 -6.87
C LYS A 49 10.35 -2.75 -5.43
N GLU A 50 11.39 -2.28 -4.76
CA GLU A 50 11.65 -2.65 -3.36
C GLU A 50 10.56 -2.14 -2.41
N ARG A 51 10.08 -0.90 -2.60
CA ARG A 51 8.93 -0.37 -1.86
C ARG A 51 7.66 -1.17 -2.12
N GLY A 52 7.41 -1.56 -3.37
CA GLY A 52 6.27 -2.40 -3.74
C GLY A 52 6.31 -3.76 -3.06
N LYS A 53 7.49 -4.42 -3.00
CA LYS A 53 7.67 -5.70 -2.28
C LYS A 53 7.48 -5.54 -0.77
N ALA A 54 8.04 -4.48 -0.18
CA ALA A 54 7.89 -4.21 1.25
C ALA A 54 6.42 -3.95 1.62
N PHE A 55 5.72 -3.15 0.82
CA PHE A 55 4.29 -2.93 0.96
C PHE A 55 3.49 -4.23 0.85
N GLY A 56 3.73 -5.04 -0.20
CA GLY A 56 3.02 -6.31 -0.40
C GLY A 56 3.17 -7.25 0.80
N LYS A 57 4.39 -7.43 1.32
CA LYS A 57 4.64 -8.24 2.53
C LYS A 57 3.94 -7.66 3.76
N ALA A 58 3.99 -6.35 3.96
CA ALA A 58 3.36 -5.72 5.12
C ALA A 58 1.83 -5.88 5.08
N LEU A 59 1.22 -5.73 3.89
CA LEU A 59 -0.20 -5.97 3.70
C LEU A 59 -0.57 -7.44 3.93
N GLU A 60 0.21 -8.38 3.38
CA GLU A 60 0.03 -9.81 3.58
C GLU A 60 0.04 -10.18 5.08
N PHE A 61 0.99 -9.65 5.85
CA PHE A 61 1.03 -9.89 7.29
C PHE A 61 -0.19 -9.35 8.03
N ILE A 62 -0.74 -8.20 7.63
CA ILE A 62 -1.97 -7.68 8.23
C ILE A 62 -3.14 -8.62 7.92
N GLN A 63 -3.29 -9.03 6.66
CA GLN A 63 -4.36 -9.93 6.22
C GLN A 63 -4.27 -11.30 6.90
N ASP A 64 -3.06 -11.85 7.05
CA ASP A 64 -2.84 -13.12 7.74
C ASP A 64 -3.18 -13.06 9.22
N ASP A 65 -2.84 -11.95 9.89
CA ASP A 65 -3.16 -11.77 11.30
C ASP A 65 -4.67 -11.57 11.50
N LEU A 66 -5.34 -10.79 10.66
CA LEU A 66 -6.80 -10.64 10.67
C LEU A 66 -7.48 -12.01 10.47
N ARG A 67 -7.09 -12.76 9.45
CA ARG A 67 -7.65 -14.09 9.18
C ARG A 67 -7.52 -15.03 10.39
N LYS A 68 -6.37 -15.04 11.09
CA LYS A 68 -6.19 -15.85 12.31
C LYS A 68 -7.10 -15.37 13.45
N LEU A 69 -7.27 -14.06 13.59
CA LEU A 69 -8.15 -13.49 14.60
C LEU A 69 -9.60 -13.87 14.32
N THR A 70 -10.08 -13.74 13.08
CA THR A 70 -11.41 -14.16 12.64
C THR A 70 -11.64 -15.65 12.90
N GLN A 71 -10.74 -16.51 12.45
CA GLN A 71 -10.86 -17.97 12.67
C GLN A 71 -10.92 -18.34 14.15
N SER A 72 -10.08 -17.69 14.96
CA SER A 72 -10.10 -17.92 16.42
C SER A 72 -11.40 -17.45 17.04
N TYR A 73 -11.93 -16.31 16.58
CA TYR A 73 -13.20 -15.76 17.07
C TYR A 73 -14.38 -16.64 16.70
N ASP A 74 -14.51 -17.03 15.43
CA ASP A 74 -15.57 -17.91 14.94
C ASP A 74 -15.58 -19.25 15.68
N SER A 75 -14.40 -19.82 15.93
CA SER A 75 -14.26 -21.02 16.73
C SER A 75 -14.82 -20.83 18.15
N LYS A 76 -14.52 -19.70 18.80
CA LYS A 76 -15.02 -19.42 20.15
C LYS A 76 -16.52 -19.14 20.18
N VAL A 77 -17.06 -18.44 19.18
CA VAL A 77 -18.51 -18.26 19.03
C VAL A 77 -19.21 -19.61 18.82
N SER A 78 -18.63 -20.49 18.01
CA SER A 78 -19.14 -21.84 17.79
C SER A 78 -19.15 -22.67 19.08
N MET A 79 -18.06 -22.69 19.84
CA MET A 79 -17.96 -23.37 21.14
C MET A 79 -18.99 -22.85 22.12
N PHE A 80 -19.21 -21.52 22.17
CA PHE A 80 -20.26 -20.95 23.04
C PHE A 80 -21.66 -21.40 22.61
N LYS A 81 -21.96 -21.34 21.28
CA LYS A 81 -23.28 -21.79 20.78
C LYS A 81 -23.54 -23.27 21.00
N GLN A 82 -22.50 -24.11 21.09
CA GLN A 82 -22.58 -25.55 21.37
C GLN A 82 -22.65 -25.85 22.89
N GLY A 83 -22.39 -24.85 23.73
CA GLY A 83 -22.37 -25.03 25.20
C GLY A 83 -21.03 -25.61 25.72
N ASP A 84 -19.97 -25.64 24.86
CA ASP A 84 -18.65 -26.14 25.29
C ASP A 84 -17.88 -25.16 26.17
N ILE A 85 -18.22 -23.89 26.07
CA ILE A 85 -17.72 -22.84 26.98
C ILE A 85 -18.87 -21.99 27.49
N ASP A 86 -18.74 -21.50 28.71
CA ASP A 86 -19.69 -20.60 29.30
C ASP A 86 -19.49 -19.14 28.81
N LYS A 87 -20.43 -18.29 29.18
CA LYS A 87 -20.47 -16.88 28.84
C LYS A 87 -19.25 -16.12 29.35
N GLU A 88 -18.83 -16.41 30.57
CA GLU A 88 -17.73 -15.74 31.25
C GLU A 88 -16.42 -16.02 30.54
N ILE A 89 -16.15 -17.27 30.14
CA ILE A 89 -14.97 -17.69 29.36
C ILE A 89 -14.96 -17.00 27.99
N PHE A 90 -16.16 -16.96 27.35
CA PHE A 90 -16.24 -16.27 26.03
C PHE A 90 -15.96 -14.77 26.19
N LEU A 91 -16.54 -14.08 27.18
CA LEU A 91 -16.34 -12.64 27.35
C LEU A 91 -14.90 -12.26 27.74
N GLU A 92 -14.19 -13.12 28.46
CA GLU A 92 -12.76 -12.93 28.73
C GLU A 92 -11.94 -13.02 27.43
N PHE A 93 -12.19 -14.04 26.62
CA PHE A 93 -11.58 -14.16 25.30
C PHE A 93 -11.90 -12.95 24.42
N ALA A 94 -13.16 -12.51 24.36
CA ALA A 94 -13.62 -11.38 23.54
C ALA A 94 -12.86 -10.09 23.83
N LYS A 95 -12.61 -9.76 25.10
CA LYS A 95 -11.82 -8.59 25.50
C LYS A 95 -10.40 -8.60 24.91
N LYS A 96 -9.78 -9.77 24.81
CA LYS A 96 -8.46 -9.92 24.20
C LYS A 96 -8.56 -9.79 22.70
N HIS A 97 -9.55 -10.44 22.09
CA HIS A 97 -9.81 -10.39 20.67
C HIS A 97 -10.04 -8.95 20.19
N GLU A 98 -10.91 -8.16 20.84
CA GLU A 98 -11.16 -6.76 20.51
C GLU A 98 -9.86 -5.93 20.44
N ARG A 99 -9.01 -6.07 21.45
CA ARG A 99 -7.72 -5.35 21.49
C ARG A 99 -6.77 -5.74 20.36
N GLU A 100 -6.70 -7.02 20.03
CA GLU A 100 -5.82 -7.49 18.95
C GLU A 100 -6.38 -7.12 17.56
N MET A 101 -7.71 -7.14 17.38
CA MET A 101 -8.35 -6.64 16.16
C MET A 101 -8.05 -5.15 15.93
N GLU A 102 -8.36 -4.32 16.93
CA GLU A 102 -8.11 -2.88 16.87
C GLU A 102 -6.64 -2.57 16.54
N LYS A 103 -5.70 -3.22 17.24
CA LYS A 103 -4.27 -3.07 17.01
C LYS A 103 -3.85 -3.51 15.61
N THR A 104 -4.46 -4.55 15.07
CA THR A 104 -4.14 -5.03 13.73
C THR A 104 -4.70 -4.09 12.66
N ILE A 105 -5.92 -3.56 12.83
CA ILE A 105 -6.53 -2.58 11.95
C ILE A 105 -5.71 -1.29 11.91
N LEU A 106 -5.22 -0.79 13.04
CA LEU A 106 -4.36 0.41 13.11
C LEU A 106 -3.04 0.26 12.32
N ARG A 107 -2.62 -0.95 11.98
CA ARG A 107 -1.42 -1.17 11.14
C ARG A 107 -1.61 -0.71 9.70
N TYR A 108 -2.85 -0.64 9.20
CA TYR A 108 -3.12 -0.08 7.86
C TYR A 108 -2.68 1.38 7.76
N ASP A 109 -2.82 2.18 8.83
CA ASP A 109 -2.45 3.60 8.85
C ASP A 109 -0.94 3.82 8.77
N ASN A 110 -0.14 2.78 9.08
CA ASN A 110 1.32 2.83 9.04
C ASN A 110 1.91 2.22 7.76
N LEU A 111 1.07 1.76 6.82
CA LEU A 111 1.55 1.23 5.55
C LEU A 111 2.10 2.34 4.65
N GLN A 112 3.25 2.08 4.04
CA GLN A 112 3.77 2.91 2.95
C GLN A 112 3.14 2.46 1.63
N ILE A 113 1.94 2.96 1.35
CA ILE A 113 1.12 2.50 0.25
C ILE A 113 1.57 3.19 -1.05
N PRO A 114 1.94 2.46 -2.13
CA PRO A 114 2.09 3.05 -3.45
C PRO A 114 0.74 3.62 -3.91
N GLN A 115 0.74 4.83 -4.44
CA GLN A 115 -0.47 5.64 -4.70
C GLN A 115 -1.59 4.88 -5.43
N GLN A 116 -1.23 4.04 -6.39
CA GLN A 116 -2.19 3.25 -7.16
C GLN A 116 -2.95 2.20 -6.33
N PHE A 117 -2.43 1.76 -5.17
CA PHE A 117 -3.06 0.79 -4.29
C PHE A 117 -3.91 1.41 -3.18
N ASN A 118 -3.91 2.74 -3.02
CA ASN A 118 -4.67 3.40 -1.96
C ASN A 118 -6.16 2.98 -1.93
N PRO A 119 -6.91 2.96 -3.06
CA PRO A 119 -8.31 2.56 -3.03
C PRO A 119 -8.52 1.13 -2.52
N ALA A 120 -7.67 0.19 -2.95
CA ALA A 120 -7.75 -1.20 -2.52
C ALA A 120 -7.46 -1.36 -1.02
N VAL A 121 -6.43 -0.66 -0.51
CA VAL A 121 -6.06 -0.75 0.91
C VAL A 121 -7.13 -0.11 1.80
N GLU A 122 -7.74 0.98 1.37
CA GLU A 122 -8.85 1.60 2.09
C GLU A 122 -10.05 0.66 2.19
N LEU A 123 -10.39 -0.04 1.11
CA LEU A 123 -11.45 -1.05 1.12
C LEU A 123 -11.11 -2.25 2.02
N PHE A 124 -9.86 -2.73 2.05
CA PHE A 124 -9.42 -3.75 3.00
C PHE A 124 -9.56 -3.29 4.44
N LYS A 125 -9.21 -2.04 4.74
CA LYS A 125 -9.37 -1.46 6.07
C LYS A 125 -10.84 -1.37 6.46
N LEU A 126 -11.71 -0.86 5.57
CA LEU A 126 -13.16 -0.80 5.79
C LEU A 126 -13.76 -2.18 6.04
N SER A 127 -13.32 -3.21 5.30
CA SER A 127 -13.72 -4.59 5.55
C SER A 127 -13.39 -5.04 6.97
N ALA A 128 -12.16 -4.82 7.42
CA ALA A 128 -11.72 -5.20 8.76
C ALA A 128 -12.45 -4.39 9.87
N GLU A 129 -12.74 -3.11 9.63
CA GLU A 129 -13.52 -2.27 10.54
C GLU A 129 -14.96 -2.74 10.66
N ALA A 130 -15.61 -3.09 9.54
CA ALA A 130 -16.97 -3.62 9.51
C ALA A 130 -17.05 -4.98 10.24
N GLU A 131 -16.08 -5.88 10.02
CA GLU A 131 -15.98 -7.14 10.73
C GLU A 131 -15.80 -6.92 12.26
N PHE A 132 -14.95 -5.97 12.63
CA PHE A 132 -14.72 -5.64 14.03
C PHE A 132 -16.00 -5.12 14.73
N GLU A 133 -16.76 -4.26 14.06
CA GLU A 133 -18.07 -3.80 14.57
C GLU A 133 -19.09 -4.96 14.64
N ALA A 134 -19.12 -5.87 13.66
CA ALA A 134 -19.92 -7.07 13.71
C ALA A 134 -19.60 -7.92 14.93
N ASN A 135 -18.31 -8.15 15.21
CA ASN A 135 -17.86 -8.90 16.39
C ASN A 135 -18.34 -8.27 17.70
N LYS A 136 -18.31 -6.94 17.82
CA LYS A 136 -18.84 -6.23 18.99
C LYS A 136 -20.33 -6.48 19.20
N HIS A 137 -21.11 -6.52 18.13
CA HIS A 137 -22.54 -6.83 18.21
C HIS A 137 -22.81 -8.29 18.59
N VAL A 138 -22.01 -9.26 18.13
CA VAL A 138 -22.08 -10.65 18.62
C VAL A 138 -21.75 -10.72 20.12
N ILE A 139 -20.72 -10.01 20.56
CA ILE A 139 -20.37 -9.93 21.99
C ILE A 139 -21.52 -9.32 22.83
N GLU A 140 -22.17 -8.29 22.30
CA GLU A 140 -23.34 -7.67 22.91
C GLU A 140 -24.50 -8.66 23.04
N TRP A 141 -24.83 -9.39 21.96
CA TRP A 141 -25.82 -10.45 21.97
C TRP A 141 -25.51 -11.52 23.05
N ILE A 142 -24.29 -12.03 23.06
CA ILE A 142 -23.89 -13.04 24.09
C ILE A 142 -24.00 -12.48 25.52
N ARG A 143 -23.66 -11.18 25.67
CA ARG A 143 -23.70 -10.52 26.96
C ARG A 143 -25.12 -10.29 27.48
N THR A 144 -26.04 -9.87 26.63
CA THR A 144 -27.37 -9.34 26.96
C THR A 144 -28.52 -10.22 26.54
N GLY A 145 -28.34 -11.07 25.52
CA GLY A 145 -29.42 -11.82 24.87
C GLY A 145 -30.21 -10.99 23.86
N ASP A 146 -29.73 -9.79 23.46
CA ASP A 146 -30.45 -8.92 22.54
C ASP A 146 -30.29 -9.45 21.07
N GLU A 147 -31.33 -10.07 20.56
CA GLU A 147 -31.41 -10.59 19.19
C GLU A 147 -31.21 -9.47 18.13
N THR A 148 -31.53 -8.21 18.47
CA THR A 148 -31.32 -7.09 17.57
C THR A 148 -29.82 -6.84 17.32
N ALA A 149 -28.99 -7.08 18.33
CA ALA A 149 -27.53 -7.01 18.18
C ALA A 149 -27.03 -8.11 17.23
N LEU A 150 -27.55 -9.33 17.32
CA LEU A 150 -27.19 -10.41 16.41
C LEU A 150 -27.56 -10.08 14.94
N ILE A 151 -28.75 -9.55 14.71
CA ILE A 151 -29.18 -9.13 13.37
C ILE A 151 -28.26 -8.03 12.80
N ARG A 152 -27.85 -7.06 13.65
CA ARG A 152 -26.90 -6.02 13.21
C ARG A 152 -25.55 -6.60 12.85
N SER A 153 -25.07 -7.58 13.62
CA SER A 153 -23.79 -8.24 13.29
C SER A 153 -23.83 -8.91 11.91
N ASP A 154 -24.93 -9.58 11.55
CA ASP A 154 -25.08 -10.24 10.26
C ASP A 154 -24.96 -9.24 9.10
N PHE A 155 -25.62 -8.07 9.19
CA PHE A 155 -25.51 -7.01 8.18
C PHE A 155 -24.07 -6.48 8.05
N LEU A 156 -23.37 -6.29 9.16
CA LEU A 156 -21.98 -5.81 9.15
C LEU A 156 -21.02 -6.87 8.59
N TYR A 157 -21.26 -8.15 8.81
CA TYR A 157 -20.50 -9.22 8.14
C TYR A 157 -20.72 -9.22 6.64
N GLU A 158 -21.95 -9.03 6.17
CA GLU A 158 -22.23 -8.90 4.74
C GLU A 158 -21.52 -7.68 4.13
N GLU A 159 -21.53 -6.54 4.82
CA GLU A 159 -20.84 -5.32 4.41
C GLU A 159 -19.32 -5.55 4.36
N SER A 160 -18.74 -6.19 5.38
CA SER A 160 -17.33 -6.57 5.40
C SER A 160 -16.94 -7.40 4.18
N LEU A 161 -17.72 -8.42 3.83
CA LEU A 161 -17.49 -9.27 2.65
C LEU A 161 -17.57 -8.47 1.34
N GLN A 162 -18.49 -7.51 1.23
CA GLN A 162 -18.58 -6.64 0.05
C GLN A 162 -17.34 -5.75 -0.10
N TYR A 163 -16.86 -5.16 0.99
CA TYR A 163 -15.62 -4.38 0.98
C TYR A 163 -14.41 -5.25 0.62
N GLU A 164 -14.31 -6.46 1.17
CA GLU A 164 -13.21 -7.38 0.85
C GLU A 164 -13.19 -7.76 -0.64
N GLN A 165 -14.33 -8.09 -1.21
CA GLN A 165 -14.46 -8.40 -2.64
C GLN A 165 -14.07 -7.20 -3.50
N ALA A 166 -14.54 -6.01 -3.17
CA ALA A 166 -14.17 -4.78 -3.87
C ALA A 166 -12.66 -4.49 -3.77
N ALA A 167 -12.08 -4.67 -2.57
CA ALA A 167 -10.64 -4.51 -2.35
C ALA A 167 -9.81 -5.44 -3.23
N LEU A 168 -10.19 -6.73 -3.29
CA LEU A 168 -9.53 -7.74 -4.13
C LEU A 168 -9.62 -7.41 -5.62
N LEU A 169 -10.77 -6.92 -6.09
CA LEU A 169 -10.94 -6.49 -7.48
C LEU A 169 -10.02 -5.32 -7.82
N GLU A 170 -10.03 -4.26 -7.00
CA GLU A 170 -9.17 -3.09 -7.19
C GLU A 170 -7.68 -3.47 -7.12
N PHE A 171 -7.28 -4.26 -6.15
CA PHE A 171 -5.90 -4.73 -6.01
C PHE A 171 -5.42 -5.49 -7.25
N ASN A 172 -6.24 -6.43 -7.75
CA ASN A 172 -5.94 -7.21 -8.94
C ASN A 172 -5.88 -6.38 -10.22
N LEU A 173 -6.73 -5.36 -10.35
CA LEU A 173 -6.69 -4.43 -11.49
C LEU A 173 -5.34 -3.67 -11.53
N VAL A 174 -4.91 -3.14 -10.40
CA VAL A 174 -3.61 -2.44 -10.29
C VAL A 174 -2.45 -3.40 -10.57
N GLN A 175 -2.49 -4.62 -10.04
CA GLN A 175 -1.43 -5.61 -10.26
C GLN A 175 -1.26 -5.95 -11.75
N ARG A 176 -2.34 -6.10 -12.51
CA ARG A 176 -2.29 -6.39 -13.95
C ARG A 176 -1.76 -5.22 -14.76
N GLN A 177 -1.99 -3.98 -14.33
CA GLN A 177 -1.48 -2.79 -14.98
C GLN A 177 0.03 -2.58 -14.74
N THR A 178 0.52 -3.05 -13.60
CA THR A 178 1.93 -2.86 -13.18
C THR A 178 2.85 -4.01 -13.58
N ASN A 179 2.30 -5.18 -13.91
CA ASN A 179 3.01 -6.37 -14.42
C ASN A 179 2.39 -6.83 -15.74
N PRO A 180 2.68 -6.13 -16.88
CA PRO A 180 2.18 -6.53 -18.20
C PRO A 180 2.82 -7.83 -18.70
#